data_081eb58254dec315179bf82077fdcaa2
#
_entry.id   081eb58254dec315179bf82077fdcaa2
#
_cell.length_a   1.000
_cell.length_b   1.000
_cell.length_c   1.000
_cell.angle_alpha   90.00
_cell.angle_beta   90.00
_cell.angle_gamma   90.00
#
_symmetry.space_group_name_H-M   'P 1'
#
loop_
_entity.id
_entity.type
_entity.pdbx_description
1 polymer ?
#
loop_
_entity_poly.entity_id
_entity_poly.type
_entity_poly.pdbx_seq_one_letter_code
_entity_poly.pdbx_strand_id
1 'polypeptide(L)'
;SSHFDKAFSKIIVSQSRNNFIDILPQMPYVGGIKNYFTPVILINGWIIAMHRAMKSEGKTAEDTIIIWAEVMDDLFIKIPTWVAQLIGKALISKPVIKGFGKQAELSQKKTYPGNWGYQLLYGDGINFDMGFEFSECAVIKLYRAMDTMDLAPYCNFVDITYSHYLKIGLNANQTLGLGDHTCKMLFKRGGETLIPPKLVGVIPLANK
;
A
#
# COMPACT_ATOMS: atom_id res chain seq x y z
N SER A 1 4.30 -5.35 -20.65
CA SER A 1 4.05 -4.54 -21.84
C SER A 1 4.56 -3.12 -21.62
N SER A 2 5.34 -2.54 -22.55
CA SER A 2 5.74 -1.14 -22.41
C SER A 2 4.59 -0.25 -22.87
N HIS A 3 3.84 0.34 -21.95
CA HIS A 3 2.84 1.36 -22.27
C HIS A 3 3.46 2.62 -22.89
N PHE A 4 4.77 2.78 -22.74
CA PHE A 4 5.51 3.95 -23.19
C PHE A 4 6.79 3.54 -23.92
N ASP A 5 7.26 4.41 -24.80
CA ASP A 5 8.53 4.20 -25.49
C ASP A 5 9.74 4.29 -24.52
N LYS A 6 10.91 3.85 -25.03
CA LYS A 6 12.15 3.84 -24.23
C LYS A 6 12.64 5.25 -23.84
N ALA A 7 12.35 6.27 -24.68
CA ALA A 7 12.77 7.64 -24.41
C ALA A 7 11.97 8.21 -23.25
N PHE A 8 10.65 8.07 -23.29
CA PHE A 8 9.75 8.45 -22.20
C PHE A 8 10.13 7.76 -20.89
N SER A 9 10.34 6.43 -20.94
CA SER A 9 10.72 5.66 -19.74
C SER A 9 12.01 6.17 -19.08
N LYS A 10 13.04 6.53 -19.88
CA LYS A 10 14.29 7.11 -19.36
C LYS A 10 14.05 8.47 -18.68
N ILE A 11 13.22 9.33 -19.28
CA ILE A 11 12.86 10.63 -18.72
C ILE A 11 12.19 10.43 -17.34
N ILE A 12 11.15 9.58 -17.30
CA ILE A 12 10.40 9.32 -16.05
C ILE A 12 11.33 8.76 -14.96
N VAL A 13 12.19 7.80 -15.28
CA VAL A 13 13.12 7.22 -14.28
C VAL A 13 14.08 8.28 -13.74
N SER A 14 14.64 9.13 -14.63
CA SER A 14 15.55 10.20 -14.21
C SER A 14 14.86 11.25 -13.32
N GLN A 15 13.70 11.74 -13.76
CA GLN A 15 12.93 12.72 -13.00
C GLN A 15 12.42 12.14 -11.66
N SER A 16 11.96 10.87 -11.64
CA SER A 16 11.53 10.21 -10.41
C SER A 16 12.64 10.12 -9.38
N ARG A 17 13.88 9.84 -9.81
CA ARG A 17 15.04 9.82 -8.90
C ARG A 17 15.28 11.19 -8.27
N ASN A 18 15.29 12.25 -9.08
CA ASN A 18 15.49 13.61 -8.58
C ASN A 18 14.35 14.01 -7.63
N ASN A 19 13.10 13.79 -8.02
CA ASN A 19 11.94 14.05 -7.19
C ASN A 19 11.99 13.28 -5.86
N PHE A 20 12.48 12.03 -5.85
CA PHE A 20 12.59 11.25 -4.61
C PHE A 20 13.65 11.84 -3.66
N ILE A 21 14.79 12.29 -4.19
CA ILE A 21 15.83 12.97 -3.40
C ILE A 21 15.25 14.21 -2.73
N ASP A 22 14.44 14.99 -3.46
CA ASP A 22 13.79 16.21 -2.93
C ASP A 22 12.69 15.91 -1.89
N ILE A 23 12.00 14.78 -2.04
CA ILE A 23 10.93 14.33 -1.12
C ILE A 23 11.52 13.74 0.17
N LEU A 24 12.64 13.04 0.10
CA LEU A 24 13.20 12.26 1.20
C LEU A 24 13.38 13.05 2.52
N PRO A 25 13.92 14.28 2.54
CA PRO A 25 14.03 15.06 3.76
C PRO A 25 12.70 15.58 4.31
N GLN A 26 11.64 15.57 3.50
CA GLN A 26 10.28 16.03 3.85
C GLN A 26 9.39 14.87 4.34
N MET A 27 9.87 13.63 4.24
CA MET A 27 9.09 12.47 4.68
C MET A 27 8.95 12.44 6.20
N PRO A 28 7.76 12.12 6.72
CA PRO A 28 7.56 12.09 8.16
C PRO A 28 8.34 10.94 8.80
N TYR A 29 8.97 11.22 9.94
CA TYR A 29 9.51 10.15 10.78
C TYR A 29 8.37 9.44 11.50
N VAL A 30 8.24 8.14 11.29
CA VAL A 30 7.16 7.30 11.82
C VAL A 30 7.63 6.26 12.84
N GLY A 31 8.91 6.34 13.30
CA GLY A 31 9.47 5.42 14.29
C GLY A 31 10.60 4.52 13.75
N GLY A 32 11.02 4.72 12.50
CA GLY A 32 12.13 3.98 11.88
C GLY A 32 11.90 2.48 11.87
N ILE A 33 12.95 1.68 12.05
CA ILE A 33 12.90 0.20 12.00
C ILE A 33 12.00 -0.44 13.06
N LYS A 34 11.62 0.31 14.10
CA LYS A 34 10.70 -0.18 15.15
C LYS A 34 9.24 -0.15 14.71
N ASN A 35 8.92 0.55 13.63
CA ASN A 35 7.57 0.60 13.08
C ASN A 35 7.48 -0.31 11.84
N TYR A 36 6.62 -1.31 11.89
CA TYR A 36 6.44 -2.29 10.83
C TYR A 36 5.94 -1.67 9.51
N PHE A 37 5.33 -0.49 9.56
CA PHE A 37 4.84 0.23 8.39
C PHE A 37 5.85 1.24 7.81
N THR A 38 7.07 1.37 8.36
CA THR A 38 8.08 2.27 7.79
C THR A 38 8.37 2.00 6.31
N PRO A 39 8.48 0.74 5.81
CA PRO A 39 8.65 0.49 4.38
C PRO A 39 7.51 1.05 3.53
N VAL A 40 6.28 1.10 4.06
CA VAL A 40 5.11 1.63 3.34
C VAL A 40 5.28 3.12 3.03
N ILE A 41 5.81 3.90 3.98
CA ILE A 41 6.10 5.33 3.75
C ILE A 41 7.17 5.51 2.66
N LEU A 42 8.23 4.70 2.67
CA LEU A 42 9.29 4.77 1.66
C LEU A 42 8.77 4.45 0.27
N ILE A 43 7.96 3.39 0.14
CA ILE A 43 7.32 3.02 -1.13
C ILE A 43 6.42 4.16 -1.62
N ASN A 44 5.61 4.75 -0.74
CA ASN A 44 4.74 5.86 -1.13
C ASN A 44 5.51 7.13 -1.50
N GLY A 45 6.69 7.38 -0.91
CA GLY A 45 7.60 8.41 -1.37
C GLY A 45 8.04 8.22 -2.83
N TRP A 46 8.36 6.97 -3.21
CA TRP A 46 8.67 6.63 -4.60
C TRP A 46 7.46 6.77 -5.54
N ILE A 47 6.26 6.38 -5.09
CA ILE A 47 5.02 6.55 -5.85
C ILE A 47 4.78 8.04 -6.12
N ILE A 48 4.93 8.91 -5.11
CA ILE A 48 4.80 10.36 -5.25
C ILE A 48 5.85 10.90 -6.24
N ALA A 49 7.10 10.48 -6.10
CA ALA A 49 8.19 10.91 -6.96
C ALA A 49 7.93 10.58 -8.44
N MET A 50 7.47 9.37 -8.70
CA MET A 50 7.07 8.95 -10.04
C MET A 50 5.82 9.69 -10.52
N HIS A 51 4.82 9.87 -9.65
CA HIS A 51 3.61 10.60 -10.02
C HIS A 51 3.92 12.06 -10.43
N ARG A 52 4.82 12.76 -9.72
CA ARG A 52 5.28 14.10 -10.11
C ARG A 52 5.93 14.09 -11.49
N ALA A 53 6.78 13.10 -11.78
CA ALA A 53 7.40 12.94 -13.10
C ALA A 53 6.35 12.64 -14.18
N MET A 54 5.41 11.76 -13.91
CA MET A 54 4.31 11.43 -14.82
C MET A 54 3.41 12.65 -15.10
N LYS A 55 3.07 13.38 -14.06
CA LYS A 55 2.21 14.58 -14.12
C LYS A 55 2.86 15.70 -14.96
N SER A 56 4.19 15.87 -14.88
CA SER A 56 4.90 16.86 -15.73
C SER A 56 4.85 16.51 -17.23
N GLU A 57 4.61 15.23 -17.56
CA GLU A 57 4.40 14.74 -18.92
C GLU A 57 2.90 14.55 -19.27
N GLY A 58 2.00 15.21 -18.52
CA GLY A 58 0.56 15.22 -18.78
C GLY A 58 -0.19 13.94 -18.45
N LYS A 59 0.41 13.06 -17.62
CA LYS A 59 -0.20 11.80 -17.18
C LYS A 59 -0.96 11.97 -15.85
N THR A 60 -1.91 11.08 -15.62
CA THR A 60 -2.79 11.09 -14.43
C THR A 60 -2.21 10.30 -13.26
N ALA A 61 -2.82 10.40 -12.10
CA ALA A 61 -2.55 9.52 -10.97
C ALA A 61 -2.85 8.06 -11.31
N GLU A 62 -3.93 7.81 -12.05
CA GLU A 62 -4.30 6.47 -12.51
C GLU A 62 -3.22 5.84 -13.40
N ASP A 63 -2.70 6.59 -14.40
CA ASP A 63 -1.59 6.13 -15.24
C ASP A 63 -0.36 5.73 -14.40
N THR A 64 -0.07 6.51 -13.34
CA THR A 64 1.03 6.21 -12.43
C THR A 64 0.80 4.90 -11.68
N ILE A 65 -0.41 4.70 -11.16
CA ILE A 65 -0.75 3.51 -10.38
C ILE A 65 -0.82 2.26 -11.26
N ILE A 66 -1.30 2.35 -12.49
CA ILE A 66 -1.28 1.23 -13.46
C ILE A 66 0.14 0.69 -13.62
N ILE A 67 1.13 1.57 -13.83
CA ILE A 67 2.53 1.14 -13.98
C ILE A 67 3.05 0.47 -12.70
N TRP A 68 2.78 1.09 -11.54
CA TRP A 68 3.18 0.50 -10.26
C TRP A 68 2.52 -0.85 -10.01
N ALA A 69 1.23 -0.99 -10.32
CA ALA A 69 0.49 -2.23 -10.17
C ALA A 69 1.05 -3.34 -11.07
N GLU A 70 1.42 -3.02 -12.32
CA GLU A 70 2.09 -3.97 -13.21
C GLU A 70 3.46 -4.40 -12.70
N VAL A 71 4.26 -3.47 -12.19
CA VAL A 71 5.57 -3.81 -11.59
C VAL A 71 5.39 -4.72 -10.38
N MET A 72 4.42 -4.45 -9.53
CA MET A 72 4.12 -5.29 -8.37
C MET A 72 3.61 -6.67 -8.80
N ASP A 73 2.73 -6.74 -9.79
CA ASP A 73 2.24 -7.99 -10.38
C ASP A 73 3.40 -8.84 -10.92
N ASP A 74 4.28 -8.22 -11.71
CA ASP A 74 5.47 -8.86 -12.29
C ASP A 74 6.46 -9.38 -11.24
N LEU A 75 6.55 -8.71 -10.09
CA LEU A 75 7.38 -9.17 -8.97
C LEU A 75 6.76 -10.37 -8.27
N PHE A 76 5.48 -10.27 -7.93
CA PHE A 76 4.81 -11.31 -7.15
C PHE A 76 4.51 -12.58 -7.95
N ILE A 77 4.19 -12.47 -9.24
CA ILE A 77 3.91 -13.66 -10.09
C ILE A 77 5.14 -14.59 -10.23
N LYS A 78 6.34 -14.06 -10.06
CA LYS A 78 7.59 -14.83 -10.09
C LYS A 78 7.84 -15.64 -8.83
N ILE A 79 7.13 -15.34 -7.74
CA ILE A 79 7.27 -16.09 -6.49
C ILE A 79 6.53 -17.44 -6.64
N PRO A 80 7.20 -18.59 -6.46
CA PRO A 80 6.52 -19.87 -6.49
C PRO A 80 5.35 -19.91 -5.51
N THR A 81 4.21 -20.45 -5.93
CA THR A 81 2.95 -20.42 -5.16
C THR A 81 3.12 -20.97 -3.74
N TRP A 82 3.90 -22.07 -3.57
CA TRP A 82 4.15 -22.64 -2.25
C TRP A 82 4.94 -21.72 -1.33
N VAL A 83 5.92 -20.94 -1.88
CA VAL A 83 6.68 -19.94 -1.13
C VAL A 83 5.75 -18.80 -0.71
N ALA A 84 4.96 -18.27 -1.66
CA ALA A 84 3.98 -17.22 -1.40
C ALA A 84 3.01 -17.62 -0.27
N GLN A 85 2.48 -18.85 -0.31
CA GLN A 85 1.61 -19.38 0.74
C GLN A 85 2.31 -19.51 2.11
N LEU A 86 3.60 -19.89 2.14
CA LEU A 86 4.37 -19.94 3.39
C LEU A 86 4.55 -18.54 3.98
N ILE A 87 4.88 -17.55 3.14
CA ILE A 87 4.98 -16.14 3.55
C ILE A 87 3.63 -15.66 4.09
N GLY A 88 2.54 -15.91 3.36
CA GLY A 88 1.20 -15.53 3.79
C GLY A 88 0.80 -16.15 5.14
N LYS A 89 1.09 -17.45 5.34
CA LYS A 89 0.87 -18.12 6.64
C LYS A 89 1.69 -17.50 7.76
N ALA A 90 2.93 -17.10 7.48
CA ALA A 90 3.79 -16.45 8.46
C ALA A 90 3.24 -15.06 8.85
N LEU A 91 2.76 -14.28 7.89
CA LEU A 91 2.20 -12.94 8.12
C LEU A 91 0.95 -12.95 9.00
N ILE A 92 0.13 -14.02 8.93
CA ILE A 92 -1.07 -14.19 9.78
C ILE A 92 -0.79 -15.21 10.91
N SER A 93 0.44 -15.31 11.38
CA SER A 93 0.78 -16.15 12.51
C SER A 93 0.54 -15.44 13.84
N LYS A 94 0.25 -16.22 14.91
CA LYS A 94 0.03 -15.68 16.26
C LYS A 94 1.14 -14.72 16.74
N PRO A 95 2.45 -15.02 16.55
CA PRO A 95 3.51 -14.09 16.96
C PRO A 95 3.47 -12.76 16.21
N VAL A 96 3.20 -12.79 14.90
CA VAL A 96 3.12 -11.57 14.06
C VAL A 96 1.89 -10.75 14.46
N ILE A 97 0.73 -11.38 14.62
CA ILE A 97 -0.49 -10.72 15.10
C ILE A 97 -0.24 -10.05 16.46
N LYS A 98 0.41 -10.74 17.40
CA LYS A 98 0.79 -10.16 18.70
C LYS A 98 1.73 -8.96 18.55
N GLY A 99 2.67 -9.03 17.58
CA GLY A 99 3.55 -7.91 17.25
C GLY A 99 2.78 -6.69 16.75
N PHE A 100 1.82 -6.88 15.82
CA PHE A 100 0.93 -5.82 15.36
C PHE A 100 0.06 -5.24 16.47
N GLY A 101 -0.41 -6.06 17.42
CA GLY A 101 -1.16 -5.59 18.60
C GLY A 101 -0.33 -4.60 19.43
N LYS A 102 0.93 -4.93 19.72
CA LYS A 102 1.84 -4.01 20.42
C LYS A 102 2.09 -2.71 19.63
N GLN A 103 2.23 -2.81 18.31
CA GLN A 103 2.39 -1.63 17.46
C GLN A 103 1.11 -0.77 17.43
N ALA A 104 -0.07 -1.39 17.46
CA ALA A 104 -1.34 -0.70 17.54
C ALA A 104 -1.44 0.11 18.85
N GLU A 105 -1.11 -0.49 20.01
CA GLU A 105 -1.05 0.20 21.29
C GLU A 105 -0.07 1.39 21.30
N LEU A 106 1.10 1.21 20.68
CA LEU A 106 2.09 2.30 20.53
C LEU A 106 1.58 3.42 19.62
N SER A 107 0.83 3.09 18.58
CA SER A 107 0.26 4.07 17.66
C SER A 107 -0.73 5.03 18.37
N GLN A 108 -1.46 4.53 19.38
CA GLN A 108 -2.40 5.35 20.16
C GLN A 108 -1.70 6.43 21.00
N LYS A 109 -0.41 6.27 21.31
CA LYS A 109 0.37 7.28 22.04
C LYS A 109 0.68 8.52 21.20
N LYS A 110 0.44 8.49 19.89
CA LYS A 110 0.66 9.60 18.94
C LYS A 110 2.04 10.27 19.04
N THR A 111 3.07 9.47 19.38
CA THR A 111 4.44 9.97 19.59
C THR A 111 5.00 10.69 18.35
N TYR A 112 4.61 10.23 17.16
CA TYR A 112 5.02 10.82 15.90
C TYR A 112 3.79 11.32 15.14
N PRO A 113 3.63 12.63 14.91
CA PRO A 113 2.44 13.21 14.27
C PRO A 113 2.15 12.65 12.87
N GLY A 114 3.21 12.28 12.13
CA GLY A 114 3.09 11.68 10.80
C GLY A 114 2.71 10.21 10.78
N ASN A 115 2.65 9.55 11.94
CA ASN A 115 2.41 8.10 12.03
C ASN A 115 0.93 7.74 11.81
N TRP A 116 0.67 6.43 11.64
CA TRP A 116 -0.68 5.85 11.69
C TRP A 116 -1.24 5.90 13.10
N GLY A 117 -2.58 6.01 13.20
CA GLY A 117 -3.36 5.70 14.39
C GLY A 117 -4.29 4.54 14.04
N TYR A 118 -4.13 3.36 14.66
CA TYR A 118 -4.93 2.19 14.30
C TYR A 118 -5.16 1.24 15.46
N GLN A 119 -6.18 0.42 15.32
CA GLN A 119 -6.47 -0.70 16.20
C GLN A 119 -6.29 -2.01 15.45
N LEU A 120 -5.81 -3.04 16.15
CA LEU A 120 -5.81 -4.40 15.64
C LEU A 120 -7.16 -5.03 15.91
N LEU A 121 -7.78 -5.62 14.89
CA LEU A 121 -8.99 -6.38 14.98
C LEU A 121 -8.63 -7.88 15.06
N TYR A 122 -9.02 -8.52 16.14
CA TYR A 122 -8.88 -9.97 16.29
C TYR A 122 -10.05 -10.66 15.59
N GLY A 123 -9.75 -11.53 14.65
CA GLY A 123 -10.77 -12.25 13.90
C GLY A 123 -11.43 -13.39 14.67
N ASP A 124 -12.57 -13.81 14.18
CA ASP A 124 -13.34 -14.95 14.67
C ASP A 124 -12.87 -16.30 14.08
N GLY A 125 -11.92 -16.25 13.13
CA GLY A 125 -11.44 -17.40 12.37
C GLY A 125 -12.43 -17.92 11.31
N ILE A 126 -13.61 -17.33 11.21
CA ILE A 126 -14.66 -17.67 10.22
C ILE A 126 -14.70 -16.60 9.13
N ASN A 127 -15.00 -15.36 9.48
CA ASN A 127 -15.12 -14.25 8.55
C ASN A 127 -13.76 -13.65 8.20
N PHE A 128 -12.89 -13.48 9.18
CA PHE A 128 -11.51 -13.03 9.00
C PHE A 128 -10.62 -13.57 10.13
N ASP A 129 -9.31 -13.57 9.94
CA ASP A 129 -8.34 -14.03 10.94
C ASP A 129 -7.74 -12.87 11.73
N MET A 130 -7.46 -11.75 11.06
CA MET A 130 -7.00 -10.50 11.66
C MET A 130 -7.40 -9.32 10.78
N GLY A 131 -7.37 -8.14 11.36
CA GLY A 131 -7.61 -6.91 10.60
C GLY A 131 -7.00 -5.69 11.26
N PHE A 132 -7.03 -4.61 10.52
CA PHE A 132 -6.65 -3.28 10.99
C PHE A 132 -7.83 -2.32 10.78
N GLU A 133 -8.04 -1.44 11.74
CA GLU A 133 -8.91 -0.29 11.59
C GLU A 133 -8.10 0.97 11.87
N PHE A 134 -7.82 1.73 10.80
CA PHE A 134 -7.04 2.95 10.87
C PHE A 134 -7.98 4.15 11.02
N SER A 135 -7.81 4.92 12.08
CA SER A 135 -8.44 6.24 12.26
C SER A 135 -7.58 7.35 11.69
N GLU A 136 -6.26 7.13 11.57
CA GLU A 136 -5.30 8.03 10.93
C GLU A 136 -4.36 7.22 10.03
N CYS A 137 -4.10 7.71 8.82
CA CYS A 137 -3.22 7.05 7.87
C CYS A 137 -2.02 7.95 7.53
N ALA A 138 -0.81 7.45 7.78
CA ALA A 138 0.42 8.16 7.45
C ALA A 138 0.58 8.41 5.95
N VAL A 139 0.09 7.49 5.10
CA VAL A 139 0.12 7.66 3.64
C VAL A 139 -0.76 8.83 3.20
N ILE A 140 -1.98 8.92 3.74
CA ILE A 140 -2.89 10.04 3.41
C ILE A 140 -2.34 11.37 3.95
N LYS A 141 -1.71 11.37 5.14
CA LYS A 141 -1.01 12.56 5.66
C LYS A 141 0.13 12.97 4.72
N LEU A 142 0.92 12.01 4.23
CA LEU A 142 2.01 12.24 3.28
C LEU A 142 1.48 12.79 1.95
N TYR A 143 0.44 12.19 1.36
CA TYR A 143 -0.16 12.67 0.11
C TYR A 143 -0.65 14.11 0.24
N ARG A 144 -1.28 14.45 1.36
CA ARG A 144 -1.74 15.82 1.63
C ARG A 144 -0.58 16.80 1.76
N ALA A 145 0.48 16.42 2.49
CA ALA A 145 1.67 17.26 2.67
C ALA A 145 2.43 17.49 1.35
N MET A 146 2.35 16.53 0.41
CA MET A 146 3.04 16.58 -0.88
C MET A 146 2.17 17.09 -2.04
N ASP A 147 0.94 17.52 -1.78
CA ASP A 147 -0.04 17.99 -2.79
C ASP A 147 -0.31 16.93 -3.89
N THR A 148 -0.50 15.67 -3.45
CA THR A 148 -0.74 14.51 -4.32
C THR A 148 -1.95 13.70 -3.88
N MET A 149 -3.01 14.38 -3.40
CA MET A 149 -4.24 13.72 -2.93
C MET A 149 -5.00 12.98 -4.04
N ASP A 150 -4.70 13.25 -5.31
CA ASP A 150 -5.18 12.50 -6.47
C ASP A 150 -4.70 11.04 -6.49
N LEU A 151 -3.65 10.68 -5.74
CA LEU A 151 -3.23 9.30 -5.49
C LEU A 151 -4.07 8.57 -4.42
N ALA A 152 -4.74 9.31 -3.54
CA ALA A 152 -5.40 8.75 -2.36
C ALA A 152 -6.46 7.67 -2.67
N PRO A 153 -7.29 7.78 -3.74
CA PRO A 153 -8.27 6.74 -4.07
C PRO A 153 -7.67 5.37 -4.42
N TYR A 154 -6.37 5.33 -4.70
CA TYR A 154 -5.64 4.12 -5.08
C TYR A 154 -4.73 3.59 -3.97
N CYS A 155 -4.75 4.16 -2.76
CA CYS A 155 -3.74 3.94 -1.72
C CYS A 155 -3.54 2.48 -1.29
N ASN A 156 -4.54 1.61 -1.50
CA ASN A 156 -4.50 0.20 -1.11
C ASN A 156 -4.18 -0.78 -2.26
N PHE A 157 -3.76 -0.30 -3.44
CA PHE A 157 -3.47 -1.18 -4.58
C PHE A 157 -2.36 -2.20 -4.28
N VAL A 158 -1.33 -1.81 -3.53
CA VAL A 158 -0.25 -2.71 -3.11
C VAL A 158 -0.78 -3.80 -2.19
N ASP A 159 -1.65 -3.40 -1.23
CA ASP A 159 -2.25 -4.33 -0.27
C ASP A 159 -3.12 -5.38 -0.96
N ILE A 160 -3.90 -4.99 -1.94
CA ILE A 160 -4.71 -5.89 -2.77
C ILE A 160 -3.78 -6.84 -3.55
N THR A 161 -2.72 -6.31 -4.18
CA THR A 161 -1.82 -7.11 -5.01
C THR A 161 -1.10 -8.18 -4.18
N TYR A 162 -0.40 -7.81 -3.10
CA TYR A 162 0.32 -8.81 -2.33
C TYR A 162 -0.61 -9.80 -1.63
N SER A 163 -1.77 -9.36 -1.15
CA SER A 163 -2.73 -10.24 -0.48
C SER A 163 -3.26 -11.33 -1.40
N HIS A 164 -3.50 -10.99 -2.67
CA HIS A 164 -3.90 -11.97 -3.70
C HIS A 164 -2.82 -13.04 -3.89
N TYR A 165 -1.56 -12.64 -4.13
CA TYR A 165 -0.47 -13.59 -4.39
C TYR A 165 -0.10 -14.42 -3.17
N LEU A 166 -0.09 -13.81 -1.97
CA LEU A 166 0.25 -14.51 -0.73
C LEU A 166 -0.91 -15.36 -0.17
N LYS A 167 -2.07 -15.37 -0.83
CA LYS A 167 -3.27 -16.13 -0.41
C LYS A 167 -3.69 -15.82 1.03
N ILE A 168 -3.66 -14.53 1.36
CA ILE A 168 -4.12 -14.03 2.68
C ILE A 168 -5.41 -13.23 2.59
N GLY A 169 -6.16 -13.36 1.51
CA GLY A 169 -7.46 -12.77 1.23
C GLY A 169 -7.69 -11.42 1.95
N LEU A 170 -7.95 -10.38 1.22
CA LEU A 170 -8.15 -9.05 1.78
C LEU A 170 -9.50 -8.47 1.38
N ASN A 171 -10.23 -7.96 2.37
CA ASN A 171 -11.35 -7.05 2.17
C ASN A 171 -10.96 -5.65 2.69
N ALA A 172 -10.84 -4.67 1.80
CA ALA A 172 -10.45 -3.30 2.08
C ALA A 172 -11.30 -2.30 1.27
N ASN A 173 -12.62 -2.44 1.32
CA ASN A 173 -13.56 -1.61 0.58
C ASN A 173 -13.82 -0.23 1.23
N GLN A 174 -13.44 -0.07 2.50
CA GLN A 174 -13.59 1.17 3.26
C GLN A 174 -12.20 1.76 3.50
N THR A 175 -11.92 2.95 2.95
CA THR A 175 -10.60 3.60 3.08
C THR A 175 -10.70 5.10 3.28
N LEU A 176 -9.79 5.64 4.11
CA LEU A 176 -9.59 7.08 4.28
C LEU A 176 -9.28 7.78 2.94
N GLY A 177 -8.66 7.06 2.01
CA GLY A 177 -8.35 7.56 0.66
C GLY A 177 -9.57 7.80 -0.22
N LEU A 178 -10.67 7.10 0.05
CA LEU A 178 -11.97 7.29 -0.61
C LEU A 178 -12.88 8.29 0.13
N GLY A 179 -12.42 8.81 1.28
CA GLY A 179 -13.19 9.77 2.08
C GLY A 179 -13.99 9.13 3.21
N ASP A 180 -13.83 7.84 3.47
CA ASP A 180 -14.43 7.19 4.63
C ASP A 180 -13.83 7.70 5.94
N HIS A 181 -14.55 7.56 7.04
CA HIS A 181 -14.10 7.97 8.38
C HIS A 181 -12.95 7.11 8.93
N THR A 182 -12.89 5.86 8.52
CA THR A 182 -11.82 4.92 8.87
C THR A 182 -11.40 4.10 7.66
N CYS A 183 -10.19 3.52 7.71
CA CYS A 183 -9.78 2.50 6.74
C CYS A 183 -9.81 1.14 7.44
N LYS A 184 -10.60 0.21 6.90
CA LYS A 184 -10.74 -1.14 7.45
C LYS A 184 -10.18 -2.17 6.51
N MET A 185 -9.22 -2.95 6.97
CA MET A 185 -8.55 -4.01 6.24
C MET A 185 -8.72 -5.33 6.98
N LEU A 186 -9.45 -6.28 6.40
CA LEU A 186 -9.73 -7.58 7.00
C LEU A 186 -9.06 -8.67 6.20
N PHE A 187 -8.21 -9.47 6.85
CA PHE A 187 -7.43 -10.54 6.23
C PHE A 187 -7.96 -11.91 6.60
N LYS A 188 -8.07 -12.79 5.61
CA LYS A 188 -8.52 -14.18 5.74
C LYS A 188 -7.52 -15.14 5.12
N ARG A 189 -6.93 -16.00 5.91
CA ARG A 189 -5.99 -17.03 5.42
C ARG A 189 -6.65 -17.94 4.39
N GLY A 190 -6.05 -18.04 3.21
CA GLY A 190 -6.60 -18.82 2.09
C GLY A 190 -7.90 -18.26 1.51
N GLY A 191 -8.34 -17.10 1.97
CA GLY A 191 -9.51 -16.40 1.45
C GLY A 191 -9.24 -15.71 0.12
N GLU A 192 -10.32 -15.23 -0.48
CA GLU A 192 -10.27 -14.42 -1.70
C GLU A 192 -9.95 -12.96 -1.35
N THR A 193 -9.15 -12.32 -2.21
CA THR A 193 -8.91 -10.88 -2.13
C THR A 193 -9.95 -10.15 -2.97
N LEU A 194 -10.74 -9.30 -2.33
CA LEU A 194 -11.76 -8.50 -3.00
C LEU A 194 -11.12 -7.26 -3.65
N ILE A 195 -11.37 -7.07 -4.93
CA ILE A 195 -10.88 -5.90 -5.67
C ILE A 195 -11.90 -4.77 -5.53
N PRO A 196 -11.56 -3.66 -4.87
CA PRO A 196 -12.45 -2.51 -4.79
C PRO A 196 -12.80 -1.95 -6.16
N PRO A 197 -14.03 -1.42 -6.37
CA PRO A 197 -14.47 -0.89 -7.67
C PRO A 197 -13.49 0.12 -8.30
N LYS A 198 -12.86 0.97 -7.49
CA LYS A 198 -11.90 1.98 -7.94
C LYS A 198 -10.62 1.37 -8.53
N LEU A 199 -10.29 0.13 -8.19
CA LEU A 199 -9.10 -0.57 -8.66
C LEU A 199 -9.39 -1.55 -9.82
N VAL A 200 -10.65 -1.73 -10.17
CA VAL A 200 -11.04 -2.53 -11.35
C VAL A 200 -10.53 -1.83 -12.61
N GLY A 201 -9.77 -2.55 -13.44
CA GLY A 201 -9.12 -2.00 -14.63
C GLY A 201 -7.78 -1.29 -14.37
N VAL A 202 -7.47 -0.99 -13.10
CA VAL A 202 -6.18 -0.36 -12.71
C VAL A 202 -5.15 -1.41 -12.34
N ILE A 203 -5.55 -2.45 -11.58
CA ILE A 203 -4.64 -3.54 -11.22
C ILE A 203 -4.84 -4.74 -12.14
N PRO A 204 -3.74 -5.41 -12.59
CA PRO A 204 -3.81 -6.53 -13.54
C PRO A 204 -4.61 -7.74 -13.05
N LEU A 205 -4.78 -7.88 -11.72
CA LEU A 205 -5.50 -8.99 -11.09
C LEU A 205 -6.98 -9.09 -11.51
N ALA A 206 -7.59 -7.96 -11.86
CA ALA A 206 -9.00 -7.90 -12.25
C ALA A 206 -9.29 -8.62 -13.58
N ASN A 207 -8.24 -8.91 -14.36
CA ASN A 207 -8.33 -9.51 -15.69
C ASN A 207 -7.81 -10.97 -15.71
N LYS A 208 -7.52 -11.57 -14.55
CA LYS A 208 -7.05 -12.96 -14.37
C LYS A 208 -8.09 -13.78 -13.61
#